data_df59786aa87f00561f34779f4382c55d
#
_entry.id   df59786aa87f00561f34779f4382c55d
#
_cell.length_a   1.000
_cell.length_b   1.000
_cell.length_c   1.000
_cell.angle_alpha   90.00
_cell.angle_beta   90.00
_cell.angle_gamma   90.00
#
_symmetry.space_group_name_H-M   'P 1'
#
loop_
_entity.id
_entity.type
_entity.pdbx_description
1 polymer ?
#
loop_
_entity_poly.entity_id
_entity_poly.type
_entity_poly.pdbx_seq_one_letter_code
_entity_poly.pdbx_strand_id
1 'polypeptide(L)'
;MDIKGLDYNTQREKLIMPEYGREIQKMVDHAIGLASKAERQKCAQAIVKMMETKVPQQRDNADYHQMLWDHLYMMSRKQLDIDWPFDVSAAEKLHDKPQPIPLPKEHIKLRHYGKLIEELFEKLKTMPAGEERDALTY
;
A
#
# COMPACT_ATOMS: atom_id res chain seq x y z
N MET A 1 -19.74 33.34 -5.07
CA MET A 1 -18.62 34.20 -5.50
C MET A 1 -17.45 33.29 -5.86
N ASP A 2 -17.26 33.00 -7.12
CA ASP A 2 -16.13 32.20 -7.57
C ASP A 2 -14.92 33.11 -7.74
N ILE A 3 -14.03 33.10 -6.78
CA ILE A 3 -12.76 33.80 -6.86
C ILE A 3 -11.75 32.83 -7.47
N LYS A 4 -11.33 33.07 -8.71
CA LYS A 4 -10.29 32.29 -9.38
C LYS A 4 -9.05 32.18 -8.49
N GLY A 5 -8.68 30.94 -8.13
CA GLY A 5 -7.51 30.65 -7.30
C GLY A 5 -7.81 30.37 -5.81
N LEU A 6 -9.05 30.44 -5.38
CA LEU A 6 -9.51 30.11 -4.02
C LEU A 6 -10.35 28.82 -3.98
N ASP A 7 -9.97 27.83 -4.79
CA ASP A 7 -10.65 26.55 -4.77
C ASP A 7 -10.24 25.71 -3.55
N TYR A 8 -11.22 25.12 -2.87
CA TYR A 8 -10.92 24.14 -1.84
C TYR A 8 -10.36 22.85 -2.43
N ASN A 9 -9.44 22.19 -1.74
CA ASN A 9 -8.86 20.93 -2.18
C ASN A 9 -9.92 19.83 -2.43
N THR A 10 -11.05 19.89 -1.77
CA THR A 10 -12.18 18.97 -1.97
C THR A 10 -12.87 19.13 -3.32
N GLN A 11 -12.70 20.30 -3.98
CA GLN A 11 -13.28 20.61 -5.30
C GLN A 11 -12.33 20.30 -6.45
N ARG A 12 -11.05 20.02 -6.14
CA ARG A 12 -10.02 19.66 -7.11
C ARG A 12 -10.01 18.15 -7.35
N GLU A 13 -9.39 17.74 -8.44
CA GLU A 13 -9.17 16.31 -8.72
C GLU A 13 -8.42 15.64 -7.58
N LYS A 14 -8.82 14.40 -7.24
CA LYS A 14 -8.12 13.60 -6.24
C LYS A 14 -6.70 13.31 -6.70
N LEU A 15 -5.75 13.49 -5.78
CA LEU A 15 -4.37 13.09 -5.99
C LEU A 15 -4.27 11.55 -5.94
N ILE A 16 -3.50 10.97 -6.85
CA ILE A 16 -3.22 9.53 -6.84
C ILE A 16 -2.38 9.18 -5.63
N MET A 17 -1.33 10.00 -5.37
CA MET A 17 -0.46 9.85 -4.20
C MET A 17 -0.36 11.18 -3.46
N PRO A 18 -1.14 11.37 -2.39
CA PRO A 18 -1.15 12.63 -1.65
C PRO A 18 0.19 12.98 -0.99
N GLU A 19 1.04 11.99 -0.72
CA GLU A 19 2.33 12.14 -0.04
C GLU A 19 3.28 13.08 -0.78
N TYR A 20 3.23 13.09 -2.10
CA TYR A 20 4.10 13.92 -2.94
C TYR A 20 3.53 15.31 -3.22
N GLY A 21 2.23 15.46 -3.09
CA GLY A 21 1.54 16.72 -3.34
C GLY A 21 1.16 16.95 -4.80
N ARG A 22 0.40 18.02 -4.99
CA ARG A 22 -0.21 18.34 -6.29
C ARG A 22 0.79 18.80 -7.34
N GLU A 23 1.88 19.43 -6.93
CA GLU A 23 2.91 19.92 -7.87
C GLU A 23 3.64 18.77 -8.55
N ILE A 24 3.97 17.72 -7.81
CA ILE A 24 4.57 16.51 -8.39
C ILE A 24 3.58 15.84 -9.36
N GLN A 25 2.30 15.76 -9.02
CA GLN A 25 1.27 15.23 -9.92
C GLN A 25 1.19 16.01 -11.23
N LYS A 26 1.22 17.34 -11.19
CA LYS A 26 1.24 18.19 -12.38
C LYS A 26 2.49 17.97 -13.24
N MET A 27 3.65 17.74 -12.62
CA MET A 27 4.88 17.43 -13.34
C MET A 27 4.79 16.09 -14.06
N VAL A 28 4.17 15.08 -13.44
CA VAL A 28 3.90 13.78 -14.06
C VAL A 28 2.96 13.93 -15.25
N ASP A 29 1.88 14.67 -15.09
CA ASP A 29 0.91 14.94 -16.18
C ASP A 29 1.58 15.68 -17.34
N HIS A 30 2.47 16.62 -17.05
CA HIS A 30 3.29 17.29 -18.08
C HIS A 30 4.22 16.31 -18.80
N ALA A 31 4.89 15.42 -18.07
CA ALA A 31 5.77 14.41 -18.65
C ALA A 31 5.03 13.46 -19.61
N ILE A 32 3.80 13.09 -19.29
CA ILE A 32 2.95 12.26 -20.15
C ILE A 32 2.65 12.99 -21.48
N GLY A 33 2.46 14.31 -21.43
CA GLY A 33 2.17 15.14 -22.59
C GLY A 33 3.36 15.40 -23.55
N LEU A 34 4.60 15.05 -23.14
CA LEU A 34 5.79 15.26 -23.99
C LEU A 34 5.82 14.28 -25.15
N ALA A 35 6.11 14.79 -26.36
CA ALA A 35 6.17 13.97 -27.57
C ALA A 35 7.45 13.12 -27.65
N SER A 36 8.60 13.67 -27.21
CA SER A 36 9.89 13.01 -27.29
C SER A 36 10.15 12.06 -26.10
N LYS A 37 10.50 10.80 -26.41
CA LYS A 37 10.85 9.81 -25.37
C LYS A 37 12.07 10.24 -24.53
N ALA A 38 13.08 10.87 -25.18
CA ALA A 38 14.25 11.36 -24.48
C ALA A 38 13.93 12.49 -23.49
N GLU A 39 13.00 13.37 -23.83
CA GLU A 39 12.53 14.42 -22.93
C GLU A 39 11.70 13.85 -21.80
N ARG A 40 10.82 12.87 -22.06
CA ARG A 40 10.08 12.14 -21.04
C ARG A 40 11.02 11.49 -20.04
N GLN A 41 12.10 10.84 -20.53
CA GLN A 41 13.10 10.20 -19.66
C GLN A 41 13.82 11.19 -18.74
N LYS A 42 14.25 12.34 -19.27
CA LYS A 42 14.88 13.40 -18.46
C LYS A 42 13.89 13.99 -17.45
N CYS A 43 12.66 14.22 -17.87
CA CYS A 43 11.60 14.71 -17.00
C CYS A 43 11.31 13.72 -15.85
N ALA A 44 11.21 12.42 -16.15
CA ALA A 44 11.02 11.38 -15.16
C ALA A 44 12.14 11.34 -14.11
N GLN A 45 13.39 11.44 -14.55
CA GLN A 45 14.54 11.51 -13.62
C GLN A 45 14.50 12.76 -12.73
N ALA A 46 14.09 13.91 -13.27
CA ALA A 46 13.93 15.13 -12.48
C ALA A 46 12.80 14.99 -11.45
N ILE A 47 11.67 14.39 -11.85
CA ILE A 47 10.56 14.12 -10.94
C ILE A 47 10.98 13.20 -9.80
N VAL A 48 11.68 12.11 -10.08
CA VAL A 48 12.17 11.18 -9.05
C VAL A 48 13.10 11.89 -8.05
N LYS A 49 14.00 12.75 -8.51
CA LYS A 49 14.83 13.57 -7.63
C LYS A 49 14.01 14.49 -6.71
N MET A 50 12.94 15.07 -7.22
CA MET A 50 12.03 15.86 -6.39
C MET A 50 11.27 15.02 -5.39
N MET A 51 10.85 13.81 -5.77
CA MET A 51 10.21 12.85 -4.86
C MET A 51 11.16 12.45 -3.72
N GLU A 52 12.45 12.26 -4.00
CA GLU A 52 13.47 11.99 -2.98
C GLU A 52 13.55 13.11 -1.92
N THR A 53 13.39 14.36 -2.30
CA THR A 53 13.41 15.48 -1.35
C THR A 53 12.15 15.53 -0.48
N LYS A 54 11.04 14.97 -0.95
CA LYS A 54 9.77 14.92 -0.20
C LYS A 54 9.72 13.78 0.82
N VAL A 55 10.39 12.67 0.58
CA VAL A 55 10.38 11.46 1.42
C VAL A 55 11.78 11.04 1.82
N PRO A 56 12.54 11.88 2.51
CA PRO A 56 13.94 11.58 2.89
C PRO A 56 14.06 10.50 3.97
N GLN A 57 13.00 10.22 4.74
CA GLN A 57 13.04 9.31 5.89
C GLN A 57 13.27 7.85 5.51
N GLN A 58 13.06 7.50 4.26
CA GLN A 58 13.17 6.11 3.79
C GLN A 58 14.44 5.83 2.99
N ARG A 59 15.39 6.78 2.92
CA ARG A 59 16.62 6.66 2.12
C ARG A 59 17.49 5.46 2.46
N ASP A 60 17.45 5.01 3.70
CA ASP A 60 18.27 3.90 4.19
C ASP A 60 17.72 2.52 3.80
N ASN A 61 16.52 2.46 3.22
CA ASN A 61 15.95 1.22 2.72
C ASN A 61 16.59 0.83 1.39
N ALA A 62 16.96 -0.45 1.24
CA ALA A 62 17.56 -0.97 0.02
C ALA A 62 16.65 -0.77 -1.21
N ASP A 63 15.35 -0.86 -1.02
CA ASP A 63 14.33 -0.78 -2.09
C ASP A 63 13.80 0.65 -2.31
N TYR A 64 14.46 1.66 -1.72
CA TYR A 64 13.99 3.05 -1.76
C TYR A 64 13.83 3.59 -3.20
N HIS A 65 14.84 3.38 -4.04
CA HIS A 65 14.80 3.84 -5.42
C HIS A 65 13.74 3.11 -6.25
N GLN A 66 13.60 1.81 -6.06
CA GLN A 66 12.54 1.04 -6.72
C GLN A 66 11.16 1.55 -6.32
N MET A 67 10.95 1.80 -5.03
CA MET A 67 9.69 2.36 -4.52
C MET A 67 9.34 3.70 -5.20
N LEU A 68 10.32 4.60 -5.38
CA LEU A 68 10.08 5.89 -6.04
C LEU A 68 9.65 5.73 -7.49
N TRP A 69 10.27 4.81 -8.23
CA TRP A 69 9.91 4.52 -9.61
C TRP A 69 8.55 3.82 -9.72
N ASP A 70 8.23 2.93 -8.80
CA ASP A 70 6.90 2.31 -8.71
C ASP A 70 5.81 3.37 -8.45
N HIS A 71 6.07 4.31 -7.55
CA HIS A 71 5.16 5.41 -7.27
C HIS A 71 4.98 6.33 -8.49
N LEU A 72 6.08 6.64 -9.22
CA LEU A 72 5.98 7.39 -10.47
C LEU A 72 5.12 6.66 -11.51
N TYR A 73 5.29 5.34 -11.62
CA TYR A 73 4.48 4.52 -12.52
C TYR A 73 2.99 4.58 -12.16
N MET A 74 2.66 4.50 -10.87
CA MET A 74 1.29 4.62 -10.38
C MET A 74 0.71 6.01 -10.63
N MET A 75 1.48 7.08 -10.35
CA MET A 75 1.07 8.47 -10.58
C MET A 75 0.83 8.77 -12.05
N SER A 76 1.57 8.14 -12.95
CA SER A 76 1.40 8.26 -14.40
C SER A 76 0.20 7.50 -14.96
N ARG A 77 -0.56 6.79 -14.13
CA ARG A 77 -1.69 5.94 -14.54
C ARG A 77 -1.29 4.92 -15.62
N LYS A 78 -0.06 4.44 -15.56
CA LYS A 78 0.52 3.49 -16.54
C LYS A 78 0.66 4.06 -17.98
N GLN A 79 0.59 5.38 -18.14
CA GLN A 79 0.60 6.04 -19.46
C GLN A 79 1.98 6.56 -19.86
N LEU A 80 2.94 6.60 -18.93
CA LEU A 80 4.28 7.12 -19.18
C LEU A 80 5.15 6.08 -19.90
N ASP A 81 5.44 6.33 -21.16
CA ASP A 81 6.34 5.50 -21.97
C ASP A 81 7.79 6.00 -21.84
N ILE A 82 8.54 5.34 -20.96
CA ILE A 82 9.97 5.58 -20.70
C ILE A 82 10.71 4.26 -20.53
N ASP A 83 12.03 4.31 -20.51
CA ASP A 83 12.85 3.15 -20.14
C ASP A 83 12.97 3.09 -18.61
N TRP A 84 12.24 2.16 -18.01
CA TRP A 84 12.20 2.00 -16.57
C TRP A 84 13.49 1.35 -16.06
N PRO A 85 14.19 1.95 -15.09
CA PRO A 85 15.42 1.37 -14.55
C PRO A 85 15.18 0.14 -13.66
N PHE A 86 13.94 -0.03 -13.19
CA PHE A 86 13.50 -1.13 -12.34
C PHE A 86 12.26 -1.80 -12.92
N ASP A 87 11.99 -3.03 -12.49
CA ASP A 87 10.76 -3.73 -12.85
C ASP A 87 9.57 -3.14 -12.09
N VAL A 88 8.68 -2.47 -12.81
CA VAL A 88 7.46 -1.82 -12.26
C VAL A 88 6.22 -2.72 -12.33
N SER A 89 6.34 -3.96 -12.77
CA SER A 89 5.22 -4.88 -12.91
C SER A 89 4.54 -5.20 -11.57
N ALA A 90 5.29 -5.17 -10.48
CA ALA A 90 4.77 -5.35 -9.12
C ALA A 90 3.81 -4.21 -8.71
N ALA A 91 4.06 -2.99 -9.19
CA ALA A 91 3.22 -1.83 -8.91
C ALA A 91 1.79 -1.97 -9.46
N GLU A 92 1.58 -2.79 -10.49
CA GLU A 92 0.25 -3.03 -11.04
C GLU A 92 -0.73 -3.64 -10.03
N LYS A 93 -0.21 -4.47 -9.12
CA LYS A 93 -1.00 -5.21 -8.13
C LYS A 93 -1.27 -4.42 -6.85
N LEU A 94 -0.56 -3.29 -6.63
CA LEU A 94 -0.69 -2.51 -5.39
C LEU A 94 -2.08 -1.89 -5.19
N HIS A 95 -2.84 -1.67 -6.27
CA HIS A 95 -4.19 -1.14 -6.21
C HIS A 95 -5.29 -2.21 -6.16
N ASP A 96 -4.93 -3.47 -6.25
CA ASP A 96 -5.89 -4.55 -6.17
C ASP A 96 -6.45 -4.64 -4.75
N LYS A 97 -7.77 -4.79 -4.65
CA LYS A 97 -8.39 -5.01 -3.33
C LYS A 97 -7.85 -6.32 -2.75
N PRO A 98 -7.36 -6.29 -1.50
CA PRO A 98 -6.95 -7.51 -0.83
C PRO A 98 -8.15 -8.48 -0.76
N GLN A 99 -7.88 -9.75 -0.96
CA GLN A 99 -8.92 -10.76 -0.80
C GLN A 99 -9.41 -10.78 0.65
N PRO A 100 -10.73 -10.82 0.89
CA PRO A 100 -11.25 -10.89 2.23
C PRO A 100 -10.78 -12.18 2.92
N ILE A 101 -10.23 -12.03 4.11
CA ILE A 101 -9.82 -13.18 4.92
C ILE A 101 -11.11 -13.85 5.41
N PRO A 102 -11.32 -15.15 5.12
CA PRO A 102 -12.47 -15.87 5.63
C PRO A 102 -12.37 -15.97 7.15
N LEU A 103 -13.27 -15.28 7.83
CA LEU A 103 -13.38 -15.40 9.29
C LEU A 103 -14.07 -16.72 9.64
N PRO A 104 -13.58 -17.45 10.65
CA PRO A 104 -14.26 -18.64 11.13
C PRO A 104 -15.66 -18.28 11.67
N LYS A 105 -16.70 -18.90 11.09
CA LYS A 105 -18.10 -18.66 11.49
C LYS A 105 -18.58 -19.62 12.57
N GLU A 106 -17.67 -20.21 13.30
CA GLU A 106 -18.00 -21.17 14.34
C GLU A 106 -18.71 -20.47 15.51
N HIS A 107 -19.75 -21.11 16.02
CA HIS A 107 -20.52 -20.62 17.14
C HIS A 107 -19.80 -20.99 18.45
N ILE A 108 -19.34 -19.99 19.19
CA ILE A 108 -18.74 -20.16 20.51
C ILE A 108 -19.87 -20.26 21.53
N LYS A 109 -19.97 -21.38 22.22
CA LYS A 109 -21.04 -21.64 23.22
C LYS A 109 -20.99 -20.67 24.39
N LEU A 110 -19.79 -20.44 24.92
CA LEU A 110 -19.55 -19.55 26.06
C LEU A 110 -18.62 -18.40 25.67
N ARG A 111 -19.20 -17.29 25.19
CA ARG A 111 -18.45 -16.15 24.63
C ARG A 111 -17.43 -15.53 25.60
N HIS A 112 -17.70 -15.55 26.91
CA HIS A 112 -16.82 -14.92 27.89
C HIS A 112 -15.51 -15.68 28.11
N TYR A 113 -15.44 -16.94 27.75
CA TYR A 113 -14.20 -17.72 27.84
C TYR A 113 -13.44 -17.78 26.51
N GLY A 114 -14.13 -17.53 25.40
CA GLY A 114 -13.56 -17.55 24.05
C GLY A 114 -13.32 -18.95 23.50
N LYS A 115 -12.91 -19.00 22.26
CA LYS A 115 -12.71 -20.26 21.52
C LYS A 115 -11.57 -21.11 22.07
N LEU A 116 -10.50 -20.46 22.55
CA LEU A 116 -9.33 -21.17 23.07
C LEU A 116 -9.68 -22.10 24.25
N ILE A 117 -10.52 -21.63 25.15
CA ILE A 117 -10.95 -22.43 26.31
C ILE A 117 -11.85 -23.61 25.87
N GLU A 118 -12.72 -23.38 24.88
CA GLU A 118 -13.55 -24.44 24.30
C GLU A 118 -12.69 -25.54 23.66
N GLU A 119 -11.67 -25.14 22.89
CA GLU A 119 -10.69 -26.08 22.30
C GLU A 119 -9.89 -26.84 23.35
N LEU A 120 -9.50 -26.21 24.45
CA LEU A 120 -8.83 -26.85 25.57
C LEU A 120 -9.72 -27.89 26.22
N PHE A 121 -11.01 -27.63 26.43
CA PHE A 121 -11.96 -28.61 26.94
C PHE A 121 -12.13 -29.82 26.02
N GLU A 122 -12.22 -29.58 24.70
CA GLU A 122 -12.29 -30.70 23.74
C GLU A 122 -11.01 -31.55 23.79
N LYS A 123 -9.86 -30.89 23.92
CA LYS A 123 -8.57 -31.57 24.04
C LYS A 123 -8.49 -32.39 25.34
N LEU A 124 -8.97 -31.85 26.46
CA LEU A 124 -9.03 -32.55 27.76
C LEU A 124 -9.90 -33.82 27.71
N LYS A 125 -11.00 -33.82 26.94
CA LYS A 125 -11.85 -35.01 26.77
C LYS A 125 -11.12 -36.16 26.05
N THR A 126 -10.21 -35.83 25.16
CA THR A 126 -9.44 -36.82 24.38
C THR A 126 -8.15 -37.26 25.06
N MET A 127 -7.68 -36.54 26.08
CA MET A 127 -6.45 -36.89 26.83
C MET A 127 -6.68 -38.05 27.80
N PRO A 128 -5.73 -39.00 27.87
CA PRO A 128 -5.76 -40.05 28.89
C PRO A 128 -5.56 -39.46 30.28
N ALA A 129 -6.05 -40.15 31.30
CA ALA A 129 -5.84 -39.76 32.69
C ALA A 129 -4.34 -39.80 33.04
N GLY A 130 -3.79 -38.70 33.57
CA GLY A 130 -2.38 -38.55 33.91
C GLY A 130 -2.06 -37.15 34.41
N GLU A 131 -0.83 -36.96 34.85
CA GLU A 131 -0.34 -35.67 35.39
C GLU A 131 -0.55 -34.49 34.47
N GLU A 132 -0.40 -34.67 33.16
CA GLU A 132 -0.61 -33.62 32.18
C GLU A 132 -2.06 -33.13 32.09
N ARG A 133 -3.02 -34.09 32.21
CA ARG A 133 -4.44 -33.78 32.24
C ARG A 133 -4.80 -33.01 33.50
N ASP A 134 -4.25 -33.47 34.67
CA ASP A 134 -4.49 -32.83 35.96
C ASP A 134 -3.90 -31.42 36.01
N ALA A 135 -2.72 -31.20 35.40
CA ALA A 135 -2.11 -29.88 35.28
C ALA A 135 -2.93 -28.91 34.43
N LEU A 136 -3.62 -29.37 33.38
CA LEU A 136 -4.48 -28.56 32.52
C LEU A 136 -5.86 -28.24 33.17
N THR A 137 -6.27 -28.98 34.20
CA THR A 137 -7.53 -28.76 34.93
C THR A 137 -7.40 -27.81 36.12
N TYR A 138 -6.18 -27.49 36.51
CA TYR A 138 -5.87 -26.57 37.62
C TYR A 138 -5.69 -25.16 37.09
#